data_7cd329b280be3bec7d8560b27e5b44c4
#
_entry.id   7cd329b280be3bec7d8560b27e5b44c4
#
_cell.length_a   1.000
_cell.length_b   1.000
_cell.length_c   1.000
_cell.angle_alpha   90.00
_cell.angle_beta   90.00
_cell.angle_gamma   90.00
#
_symmetry.space_group_name_H-M   'P 1'
#
loop_
_entity.id
_entity.type
_entity.pdbx_description
1 polymer ?
#
loop_
_entity_poly.entity_id
_entity_poly.type
_entity_poly.pdbx_seq_one_letter_code
_entity_poly.pdbx_strand_id
1 'polypeptide(L)'
;MSNISKKQLLANKLNAKKSTGPKTELGKEKISMNAMKLGIYAEHHVMVGEDTEQYKSYVDLMLKTFEVFDAISGFMVQQIISIGWRLQRIPQIECGVFGIEMSEYHRSYNSPSFVKIKHKEFHQTIKKDLDRRSELLGAAYVKDCSGGDRMMKLNTMEGRLLSRQSNLINQYLKYKKSKGKET
;
A
#
# COMPACT_ATOMS: atom_id res chain seq x y z
N MET A 1 -19.03 8.95 21.48
CA MET A 1 -17.82 8.60 22.27
C MET A 1 -18.22 8.58 23.74
N SER A 2 -18.16 7.41 24.40
CA SER A 2 -18.51 7.27 25.82
C SER A 2 -17.40 7.89 26.69
N ASN A 3 -17.71 8.93 27.47
CA ASN A 3 -16.78 9.53 28.42
C ASN A 3 -16.50 8.55 29.56
N ILE A 4 -15.29 8.00 29.58
CA ILE A 4 -14.80 7.13 30.67
C ILE A 4 -14.60 8.00 31.92
N SER A 5 -15.21 7.61 33.05
CA SER A 5 -15.08 8.37 34.31
C SER A 5 -13.65 8.29 34.87
N LYS A 6 -13.19 9.33 35.59
CA LYS A 6 -11.86 9.36 36.23
C LYS A 6 -11.64 8.14 37.17
N LYS A 7 -12.69 7.66 37.85
CA LYS A 7 -12.67 6.47 38.72
C LYS A 7 -12.42 5.19 37.92
N GLN A 8 -13.02 5.09 36.74
CA GLN A 8 -12.85 3.95 35.83
C GLN A 8 -11.45 3.95 35.19
N LEU A 9 -10.90 5.11 34.86
CA LEU A 9 -9.53 5.28 34.37
C LEU A 9 -8.49 4.84 35.43
N LEU A 10 -8.68 5.20 36.69
CA LEU A 10 -7.82 4.78 37.81
C LEU A 10 -7.91 3.27 38.08
N ALA A 11 -9.12 2.71 38.08
CA ALA A 11 -9.33 1.28 38.21
C ALA A 11 -8.66 0.48 37.09
N ASN A 12 -8.82 0.92 35.83
CA ASN A 12 -8.17 0.30 34.67
C ASN A 12 -6.63 0.37 34.75
N LYS A 13 -6.07 1.47 35.23
CA LYS A 13 -4.62 1.65 35.42
C LYS A 13 -4.06 0.73 36.54
N LEU A 14 -4.81 0.54 37.62
CA LEU A 14 -4.46 -0.41 38.69
C LEU A 14 -4.57 -1.87 38.24
N ASN A 15 -5.60 -2.23 37.49
CA ASN A 15 -5.79 -3.55 36.91
C ASN A 15 -4.71 -3.88 35.86
N ALA A 16 -4.33 -2.92 35.04
CA ALA A 16 -3.24 -3.08 34.07
C ALA A 16 -1.89 -3.37 34.74
N LYS A 17 -1.61 -2.75 35.89
CA LYS A 17 -0.40 -3.03 36.68
C LYS A 17 -0.39 -4.43 37.32
N LYS A 18 -1.57 -5.01 37.60
CA LYS A 18 -1.73 -6.37 38.17
C LYS A 18 -1.79 -7.44 37.07
N SER A 19 -1.96 -7.06 35.81
CA SER A 19 -2.05 -8.00 34.71
C SER A 19 -0.65 -8.53 34.35
N THR A 20 -0.46 -9.83 34.53
CA THR A 20 0.81 -10.53 34.24
C THR A 20 0.83 -11.16 32.82
N GLY A 21 -0.17 -10.85 32.00
CA GLY A 21 -0.31 -11.46 30.69
C GLY A 21 -0.71 -12.94 30.71
N PRO A 22 -0.74 -13.61 29.54
CA PRO A 22 -1.12 -15.02 29.47
C PRO A 22 -0.02 -15.92 30.05
N LYS A 23 -0.42 -16.88 30.90
CA LYS A 23 0.50 -17.85 31.53
C LYS A 23 0.59 -19.17 30.74
N THR A 24 -0.43 -19.48 29.95
CA THR A 24 -0.49 -20.72 29.15
C THR A 24 0.09 -20.52 27.77
N GLU A 25 0.69 -21.53 27.16
CA GLU A 25 1.23 -21.45 25.78
C GLU A 25 0.14 -21.08 24.77
N LEU A 26 -1.04 -21.70 24.86
CA LEU A 26 -2.21 -21.34 24.03
C LEU A 26 -2.61 -19.85 24.19
N GLY A 27 -2.51 -19.32 25.43
CA GLY A 27 -2.81 -17.91 25.68
C GLY A 27 -1.76 -16.96 25.11
N LYS A 28 -0.47 -17.34 25.17
CA LYS A 28 0.63 -16.58 24.56
C LYS A 28 0.52 -16.58 23.03
N GLU A 29 0.21 -17.73 22.45
CA GLU A 29 0.01 -17.89 21.02
C GLU A 29 -1.17 -17.04 20.53
N LYS A 30 -2.31 -17.06 21.21
CA LYS A 30 -3.48 -16.24 20.90
C LYS A 30 -3.18 -14.74 20.96
N ILE A 31 -2.39 -14.28 21.92
CA ILE A 31 -1.98 -12.86 22.02
C ILE A 31 -0.99 -12.52 20.92
N SER A 32 -0.02 -13.38 20.61
CA SER A 32 0.91 -13.21 19.51
C SER A 32 0.16 -13.07 18.18
N MET A 33 -0.83 -13.92 17.94
CA MET A 33 -1.69 -13.86 16.75
C MET A 33 -2.50 -12.55 16.70
N ASN A 34 -3.03 -12.08 17.82
CA ASN A 34 -3.73 -10.79 17.87
C ASN A 34 -2.80 -9.61 17.63
N ALA A 35 -1.60 -9.61 18.20
CA ALA A 35 -0.60 -8.57 17.97
C ALA A 35 -0.16 -8.52 16.51
N MET A 36 -0.01 -9.69 15.88
CA MET A 36 0.32 -9.79 14.45
C MET A 36 -0.80 -9.25 13.57
N LYS A 37 -2.07 -9.57 13.86
CA LYS A 37 -3.22 -9.00 13.17
C LYS A 37 -3.23 -7.47 13.28
N LEU A 38 -2.99 -6.92 14.48
CA LEU A 38 -2.88 -5.47 14.68
C LEU A 38 -1.74 -4.86 13.85
N GLY A 39 -0.60 -5.54 13.73
CA GLY A 39 0.52 -5.11 12.88
C GLY A 39 0.18 -5.09 11.40
N ILE A 40 -0.60 -6.05 10.90
CA ILE A 40 -1.06 -6.09 9.50
C ILE A 40 -1.97 -4.90 9.18
N TYR A 41 -2.84 -4.50 10.12
CA TYR A 41 -3.74 -3.35 9.97
C TYR A 41 -3.08 -2.01 10.32
N ALA A 42 -1.80 -1.99 10.66
CA ALA A 42 -1.15 -0.76 11.10
C ALA A 42 -1.10 0.31 10.00
N GLU A 43 -1.43 1.54 10.35
CA GLU A 43 -1.55 2.67 9.43
C GLU A 43 -0.21 3.09 8.77
N HIS A 44 0.94 2.63 9.30
CA HIS A 44 2.24 2.92 8.69
C HIS A 44 2.44 2.31 7.27
N HIS A 45 1.54 1.42 6.84
CA HIS A 45 1.51 0.93 5.46
C HIS A 45 0.78 1.88 4.49
N VAL A 46 0.02 2.83 5.02
CA VAL A 46 -0.79 3.80 4.28
C VAL A 46 -0.03 5.12 4.16
N MET A 47 0.14 5.63 2.95
CA MET A 47 0.79 6.91 2.72
C MET A 47 -0.21 8.06 2.90
N VAL A 48 0.31 9.27 3.16
CA VAL A 48 -0.51 10.47 3.20
C VAL A 48 -1.27 10.64 1.88
N GLY A 49 -2.59 10.73 1.95
CA GLY A 49 -3.47 10.85 0.77
C GLY A 49 -4.05 9.52 0.27
N GLU A 50 -3.66 8.38 0.84
CA GLU A 50 -4.31 7.10 0.59
C GLU A 50 -5.52 6.89 1.49
N ASP A 51 -6.51 6.14 1.01
CA ASP A 51 -7.71 5.78 1.76
C ASP A 51 -7.42 4.60 2.71
N THR A 52 -7.48 4.88 4.01
CA THR A 52 -7.26 3.88 5.07
C THR A 52 -8.33 2.78 5.05
N GLU A 53 -9.58 3.09 4.68
CA GLU A 53 -10.65 2.11 4.62
C GLU A 53 -10.46 1.16 3.41
N GLN A 54 -9.97 1.68 2.30
CA GLN A 54 -9.58 0.88 1.14
C GLN A 54 -8.45 -0.09 1.50
N TYR A 55 -7.44 0.38 2.26
CA TYR A 55 -6.37 -0.50 2.75
C TYR A 55 -6.91 -1.61 3.66
N LYS A 56 -7.77 -1.29 4.62
CA LYS A 56 -8.40 -2.28 5.51
C LYS A 56 -9.20 -3.33 4.74
N SER A 57 -10.00 -2.88 3.78
CA SER A 57 -10.78 -3.77 2.90
C SER A 57 -9.90 -4.72 2.10
N TYR A 58 -8.76 -4.21 1.60
CA TYR A 58 -7.76 -5.01 0.92
C TYR A 58 -7.13 -6.05 1.87
N VAL A 59 -6.75 -5.66 3.08
CA VAL A 59 -6.22 -6.57 4.12
C VAL A 59 -7.22 -7.67 4.44
N ASP A 60 -8.50 -7.33 4.63
CA ASP A 60 -9.56 -8.31 4.92
C ASP A 60 -9.73 -9.33 3.79
N LEU A 61 -9.66 -8.88 2.53
CA LEU A 61 -9.71 -9.76 1.37
C LEU A 61 -8.50 -10.72 1.35
N MET A 62 -7.32 -10.22 1.61
CA MET A 62 -6.10 -11.02 1.63
C MET A 62 -6.10 -12.04 2.78
N LEU A 63 -6.59 -11.67 3.96
CA LEU A 63 -6.72 -12.58 5.11
C LEU A 63 -7.80 -13.65 4.93
N LYS A 64 -8.79 -13.42 4.06
CA LYS A 64 -9.73 -14.47 3.63
C LYS A 64 -9.08 -15.47 2.67
N THR A 65 -8.10 -15.01 1.89
CA THR A 65 -7.40 -15.84 0.90
C THR A 65 -6.23 -16.61 1.51
N PHE A 66 -5.47 -15.96 2.39
CA PHE A 66 -4.29 -16.53 3.05
C PHE A 66 -4.57 -16.75 4.53
N GLU A 67 -4.69 -18.00 4.92
CA GLU A 67 -4.89 -18.40 6.30
C GLU A 67 -3.62 -18.18 7.14
N VAL A 68 -3.79 -17.58 8.32
CA VAL A 68 -2.72 -17.40 9.29
C VAL A 68 -2.91 -18.41 10.40
N PHE A 69 -2.05 -19.44 10.46
CA PHE A 69 -2.15 -20.55 11.43
C PHE A 69 -1.01 -20.56 12.44
N ASP A 70 0.10 -19.87 12.18
CA ASP A 70 1.21 -19.67 13.11
C ASP A 70 1.96 -18.35 12.83
N ALA A 71 2.99 -18.06 13.64
CA ALA A 71 3.78 -16.84 13.53
C ALA A 71 4.53 -16.71 12.19
N ILE A 72 4.98 -17.84 11.61
CA ILE A 72 5.73 -17.85 10.34
C ILE A 72 4.79 -17.56 9.19
N SER A 73 3.65 -18.25 9.13
CA SER A 73 2.62 -18.00 8.12
C SER A 73 2.10 -16.56 8.20
N GLY A 74 1.91 -16.02 9.40
CA GLY A 74 1.49 -14.64 9.60
C GLY A 74 2.51 -13.63 9.10
N PHE A 75 3.80 -13.85 9.34
CA PHE A 75 4.86 -13.00 8.77
C PHE A 75 4.87 -13.05 7.24
N MET A 76 4.73 -14.24 6.64
CA MET A 76 4.66 -14.38 5.19
C MET A 76 3.45 -13.64 4.61
N VAL A 77 2.27 -13.81 5.21
CA VAL A 77 1.03 -13.14 4.77
C VAL A 77 1.15 -11.62 4.90
N GLN A 78 1.73 -11.11 5.99
CA GLN A 78 1.99 -9.69 6.16
C GLN A 78 2.88 -9.13 5.03
N GLN A 79 3.95 -9.85 4.65
CA GLN A 79 4.82 -9.43 3.56
C GLN A 79 4.09 -9.47 2.21
N ILE A 80 3.26 -10.50 1.95
CA ILE A 80 2.46 -10.60 0.72
C ILE A 80 1.49 -9.41 0.62
N ILE A 81 0.79 -9.06 1.70
CA ILE A 81 -0.11 -7.92 1.79
C ILE A 81 0.63 -6.61 1.54
N SER A 82 1.75 -6.39 2.22
CA SER A 82 2.55 -5.18 2.08
C SER A 82 3.06 -4.98 0.65
N ILE A 83 3.53 -6.04 0.00
CA ILE A 83 4.00 -5.97 -1.38
C ILE A 83 2.83 -5.69 -2.33
N GLY A 84 1.70 -6.39 -2.17
CA GLY A 84 0.53 -6.19 -3.02
C GLY A 84 -0.04 -4.78 -2.91
N TRP A 85 -0.07 -4.19 -1.71
CA TRP A 85 -0.49 -2.80 -1.54
C TRP A 85 0.45 -1.81 -2.24
N ARG A 86 1.76 -2.08 -2.19
CA ARG A 86 2.76 -1.27 -2.93
C ARG A 86 2.59 -1.39 -4.44
N LEU A 87 2.25 -2.56 -4.95
CA LEU A 87 1.97 -2.78 -6.38
C LEU A 87 0.75 -1.97 -6.85
N GLN A 88 -0.28 -1.81 -6.03
CA GLN A 88 -1.44 -0.97 -6.37
C GLN A 88 -1.11 0.53 -6.53
N ARG A 89 0.00 1.00 -5.96
CA ARG A 89 0.46 2.39 -6.11
C ARG A 89 1.11 2.65 -7.47
N ILE A 90 1.69 1.63 -8.09
CA ILE A 90 2.52 1.80 -9.30
C ILE A 90 1.76 2.47 -10.43
N PRO A 91 0.53 2.05 -10.81
CA PRO A 91 -0.24 2.74 -11.83
C PRO A 91 -0.57 4.20 -11.49
N GLN A 92 -0.75 4.50 -10.19
CA GLN A 92 -1.02 5.87 -9.75
C GLN A 92 0.23 6.75 -9.85
N ILE A 93 1.40 6.19 -9.51
CA ILE A 93 2.69 6.88 -9.67
C ILE A 93 2.97 7.14 -11.15
N GLU A 94 2.72 6.15 -12.01
CA GLU A 94 2.84 6.27 -13.47
C GLU A 94 1.98 7.40 -14.01
N CYS A 95 0.69 7.40 -13.67
CA CYS A 95 -0.22 8.49 -14.03
C CYS A 95 0.26 9.86 -13.53
N GLY A 96 0.80 9.90 -12.30
CA GLY A 96 1.35 11.13 -11.72
C GLY A 96 2.58 11.65 -12.46
N VAL A 97 3.52 10.75 -12.80
CA VAL A 97 4.73 11.11 -13.57
C VAL A 97 4.34 11.66 -14.94
N PHE A 98 3.50 10.95 -15.70
CA PHE A 98 3.03 11.44 -17.00
C PHE A 98 2.23 12.74 -16.88
N GLY A 99 1.36 12.85 -15.86
CA GLY A 99 0.57 14.05 -15.63
C GLY A 99 1.43 15.31 -15.41
N ILE A 100 2.53 15.18 -14.65
CA ILE A 100 3.48 16.26 -14.41
C ILE A 100 4.17 16.66 -15.72
N GLU A 101 4.71 15.69 -16.46
CA GLU A 101 5.43 15.95 -17.72
C GLU A 101 4.53 16.55 -18.79
N MET A 102 3.30 16.03 -18.92
CA MET A 102 2.30 16.59 -19.84
C MET A 102 1.94 18.04 -19.46
N SER A 103 1.81 18.34 -18.17
CA SER A 103 1.55 19.69 -17.68
C SER A 103 2.67 20.66 -18.02
N GLU A 104 3.91 20.23 -17.84
CA GLU A 104 5.09 21.05 -18.13
C GLU A 104 5.26 21.27 -19.63
N TYR A 105 5.03 20.25 -20.46
CA TYR A 105 5.07 20.37 -21.91
C TYR A 105 4.03 21.37 -22.43
N HIS A 106 2.78 21.24 -21.98
CA HIS A 106 1.69 22.16 -22.33
C HIS A 106 2.01 23.60 -21.92
N ARG A 107 2.64 23.79 -20.77
CA ARG A 107 3.04 25.12 -20.27
C ARG A 107 4.14 25.74 -21.14
N SER A 108 5.11 24.96 -21.58
CA SER A 108 6.22 25.43 -22.40
C SER A 108 5.79 25.76 -23.84
N TYR A 109 4.80 25.05 -24.38
CA TYR A 109 4.36 25.19 -25.78
C TYR A 109 3.34 26.31 -26.00
N ASN A 110 2.47 26.59 -25.02
CA ASN A 110 1.32 27.50 -25.13
C ASN A 110 1.49 28.85 -24.43
N SER A 111 2.62 29.18 -23.83
CA SER A 111 2.72 30.42 -23.06
C SER A 111 4.06 31.13 -23.22
N PRO A 112 4.05 32.36 -23.77
CA PRO A 112 5.11 33.35 -23.56
C PRO A 112 5.07 33.96 -22.16
N SER A 113 4.04 33.72 -21.34
CA SER A 113 3.85 34.28 -20.03
C SER A 113 3.38 33.19 -19.04
N PHE A 114 4.06 33.12 -17.89
CA PHE A 114 3.81 32.23 -16.76
C PHE A 114 2.35 32.27 -16.26
N VAL A 115 1.44 31.58 -16.93
CA VAL A 115 0.11 31.32 -16.39
C VAL A 115 0.17 30.03 -15.57
N LYS A 116 0.04 30.11 -14.27
CA LYS A 116 -0.19 28.96 -13.38
C LYS A 116 -1.57 28.37 -13.71
N ILE A 117 -1.63 27.46 -14.68
CA ILE A 117 -2.83 26.68 -14.95
C ILE A 117 -3.04 25.77 -13.73
N LYS A 118 -4.17 25.92 -13.01
CA LYS A 118 -4.53 25.04 -11.92
C LYS A 118 -4.71 23.62 -12.47
N HIS A 119 -4.23 22.62 -11.77
CA HIS A 119 -4.24 21.20 -12.18
C HIS A 119 -5.62 20.74 -12.68
N LYS A 120 -6.70 21.29 -12.14
CA LYS A 120 -8.08 20.99 -12.50
C LYS A 120 -8.48 21.49 -13.90
N GLU A 121 -7.97 22.67 -14.31
CA GLU A 121 -8.20 23.25 -15.63
C GLU A 121 -7.43 22.52 -16.72
N PHE A 122 -6.24 22.02 -16.40
CA PHE A 122 -5.42 21.21 -17.30
C PHE A 122 -6.12 19.90 -17.67
N HIS A 123 -6.67 19.14 -16.73
CA HIS A 123 -7.43 17.92 -17.01
C HIS A 123 -8.68 18.17 -17.86
N GLN A 124 -9.36 19.31 -17.67
CA GLN A 124 -10.51 19.68 -18.51
C GLN A 124 -10.12 20.03 -19.94
N THR A 125 -8.97 20.67 -20.13
CA THR A 125 -8.46 21.03 -21.45
C THR A 125 -8.03 19.81 -22.24
N ILE A 126 -7.31 18.87 -21.61
CA ILE A 126 -6.91 17.61 -22.27
C ILE A 126 -8.12 16.73 -22.63
N LYS A 127 -9.18 16.71 -21.81
CA LYS A 127 -10.41 15.97 -22.12
C LYS A 127 -11.12 16.48 -23.37
N LYS A 128 -10.97 17.76 -23.70
CA LYS A 128 -11.59 18.38 -24.90
C LYS A 128 -10.78 18.14 -26.17
N ASP A 129 -9.49 17.82 -26.05
CA ASP A 129 -8.56 17.72 -27.17
C ASP A 129 -7.96 16.31 -27.25
N LEU A 130 -8.80 15.33 -27.59
CA LEU A 130 -8.43 13.91 -27.66
C LEU A 130 -7.29 13.65 -28.66
N ASP A 131 -7.22 14.43 -29.74
CA ASP A 131 -6.19 14.26 -30.78
C ASP A 131 -4.80 14.64 -30.28
N ARG A 132 -4.69 15.60 -29.35
CA ARG A 132 -3.41 16.02 -28.77
C ARG A 132 -2.95 15.15 -27.60
N ARG A 133 -3.81 14.26 -27.08
CA ARG A 133 -3.46 13.40 -25.94
C ARG A 133 -2.29 12.46 -26.25
N SER A 134 -2.29 11.87 -27.43
CA SER A 134 -1.22 10.97 -27.88
C SER A 134 0.10 11.72 -28.06
N GLU A 135 0.05 12.93 -28.59
CA GLU A 135 1.24 13.79 -28.72
C GLU A 135 1.82 14.19 -27.37
N LEU A 136 0.95 14.59 -26.42
CA LEU A 136 1.36 14.95 -25.07
C LEU A 136 1.95 13.76 -24.32
N LEU A 137 1.37 12.55 -24.45
CA LEU A 137 1.91 11.32 -23.88
C LEU A 137 3.29 10.98 -24.49
N GLY A 138 3.42 11.07 -25.82
CA GLY A 138 4.69 10.83 -26.51
C GLY A 138 5.77 11.81 -26.05
N ALA A 139 5.45 13.09 -25.97
CA ALA A 139 6.37 14.13 -25.50
C ALA A 139 6.78 13.90 -24.03
N ALA A 140 5.84 13.54 -23.16
CA ALA A 140 6.12 13.22 -21.76
C ALA A 140 7.04 12.00 -21.64
N TYR A 141 6.83 10.95 -22.45
CA TYR A 141 7.69 9.78 -22.50
C TYR A 141 9.12 10.13 -22.95
N VAL A 142 9.27 10.87 -24.06
CA VAL A 142 10.58 11.31 -24.54
C VAL A 142 11.31 12.16 -23.50
N LYS A 143 10.59 13.02 -22.80
CA LYS A 143 11.16 13.83 -21.72
C LYS A 143 11.58 13.00 -20.54
N ASP A 144 10.82 11.97 -20.15
CA ASP A 144 11.22 11.04 -19.09
C ASP A 144 12.50 10.29 -19.46
N CYS A 145 12.62 9.80 -20.70
CA CYS A 145 13.83 9.15 -21.21
C CYS A 145 15.06 10.06 -21.16
N SER A 146 14.90 11.35 -21.41
CA SER A 146 15.99 12.34 -21.33
C SER A 146 16.26 12.85 -19.92
N GLY A 147 15.28 12.73 -19.02
CA GLY A 147 15.28 13.32 -17.67
C GLY A 147 15.57 12.38 -16.51
N GLY A 148 15.98 11.13 -16.76
CA GLY A 148 16.41 10.19 -15.73
C GLY A 148 15.65 8.88 -15.64
N ASP A 149 14.92 8.48 -16.69
CA ASP A 149 14.30 7.15 -16.85
C ASP A 149 13.41 6.73 -15.66
N ARG A 150 12.56 7.63 -15.17
CA ARG A 150 11.68 7.37 -14.01
C ARG A 150 10.74 6.22 -14.28
N MET A 151 10.21 6.12 -15.50
CA MET A 151 9.34 5.04 -15.92
C MET A 151 10.07 3.69 -15.97
N MET A 152 11.30 3.67 -16.48
CA MET A 152 12.12 2.45 -16.48
C MET A 152 12.43 1.99 -15.04
N LYS A 153 12.74 2.92 -14.14
CA LYS A 153 12.96 2.63 -12.71
C LYS A 153 11.70 2.10 -12.05
N LEU A 154 10.53 2.68 -12.38
CA LEU A 154 9.23 2.24 -11.88
C LEU A 154 8.92 0.81 -12.34
N ASN A 155 9.08 0.50 -13.63
CA ASN A 155 8.91 -0.85 -14.19
C ASN A 155 9.88 -1.86 -13.56
N THR A 156 11.13 -1.47 -13.32
CA THR A 156 12.11 -2.32 -12.63
C THR A 156 11.68 -2.63 -11.20
N MET A 157 11.16 -1.62 -10.48
CA MET A 157 10.62 -1.80 -9.13
C MET A 157 9.41 -2.72 -9.13
N GLU A 158 8.49 -2.55 -10.08
CA GLU A 158 7.31 -3.40 -10.26
C GLU A 158 7.70 -4.86 -10.49
N GLY A 159 8.59 -5.13 -11.45
CA GLY A 159 9.07 -6.47 -11.75
C GLY A 159 9.72 -7.15 -10.53
N ARG A 160 10.49 -6.40 -9.74
CA ARG A 160 11.07 -6.91 -8.48
C ARG A 160 10.01 -7.21 -7.43
N LEU A 161 9.00 -6.36 -7.28
CA LEU A 161 7.91 -6.57 -6.33
C LEU A 161 7.06 -7.78 -6.73
N LEU A 162 6.70 -7.92 -8.01
CA LEU A 162 5.96 -9.08 -8.55
C LEU A 162 6.72 -10.39 -8.33
N SER A 163 8.01 -10.42 -8.66
CA SER A 163 8.86 -11.59 -8.44
C SER A 163 8.95 -11.96 -6.96
N ARG A 164 9.13 -10.97 -6.08
CA ARG A 164 9.17 -11.20 -4.64
C ARG A 164 7.83 -11.70 -4.10
N GLN A 165 6.71 -11.14 -4.55
CA GLN A 165 5.38 -11.57 -4.16
C GLN A 165 5.12 -13.02 -4.58
N SER A 166 5.41 -13.36 -5.84
CA SER A 166 5.26 -14.73 -6.36
C SER A 166 6.10 -15.74 -5.56
N ASN A 167 7.35 -15.40 -5.24
CA ASN A 167 8.22 -16.24 -4.44
C ASN A 167 7.67 -16.44 -3.01
N LEU A 168 7.18 -15.39 -2.36
CA LEU A 168 6.57 -15.47 -1.03
C LEU A 168 5.29 -16.31 -1.02
N ILE A 169 4.43 -16.16 -2.03
CA ILE A 169 3.23 -16.98 -2.19
C ILE A 169 3.61 -18.46 -2.34
N ASN A 170 4.59 -18.77 -3.18
CA ASN A 170 5.07 -20.14 -3.36
C ASN A 170 5.68 -20.73 -2.07
N GLN A 171 6.43 -19.92 -1.32
CA GLN A 171 6.98 -20.32 -0.01
C GLN A 171 5.87 -20.58 1.00
N TYR A 172 4.88 -19.70 1.09
CA TYR A 172 3.71 -19.87 1.95
C TYR A 172 2.94 -21.15 1.61
N LEU A 173 2.66 -21.41 0.33
CA LEU A 173 1.95 -22.61 -0.10
C LEU A 173 2.72 -23.89 0.23
N LYS A 174 4.06 -23.91 0.03
CA LYS A 174 4.92 -25.01 0.43
C LYS A 174 4.90 -25.22 1.95
N TYR A 175 4.99 -24.14 2.70
CA TYR A 175 4.96 -24.18 4.17
C TYR A 175 3.62 -24.68 4.70
N LYS A 176 2.51 -24.20 4.17
CA LYS A 176 1.15 -24.67 4.50
C LYS A 176 1.02 -26.18 4.22
N LYS A 177 1.53 -26.65 3.08
CA LYS A 177 1.49 -28.07 2.70
C LYS A 177 2.34 -28.96 3.63
N SER A 178 3.48 -28.47 4.12
CA SER A 178 4.32 -29.21 5.08
C SER A 178 3.63 -29.38 6.42
N LYS A 179 2.98 -28.34 6.93
CA LYS A 179 2.23 -28.36 8.20
C LYS A 179 0.97 -29.24 8.13
N GLY A 180 0.26 -29.27 7.01
CA GLY A 180 -0.90 -30.16 6.83
C GLY A 180 -0.56 -31.64 6.67
N LYS A 181 0.73 -32.02 6.63
CA LYS A 181 1.19 -33.42 6.65
C LYS A 181 1.67 -33.90 8.03
N GLU A 182 1.81 -32.96 8.98
CA GLU A 182 2.22 -33.24 10.36
C GLU A 182 1.02 -33.49 11.28
N THR A 183 -0.24 -33.29 10.78
CA THR A 183 -1.50 -33.58 11.44
C THR A 183 -2.15 -34.82 10.86
#